data_341b0aa0bbb391afe198501aca7d14af
#
_entry.id   341b0aa0bbb391afe198501aca7d14af
#
_cell.length_a   1.000
_cell.length_b   1.000
_cell.length_c   1.000
_cell.angle_alpha   90.00
_cell.angle_beta   90.00
_cell.angle_gamma   90.00
#
_symmetry.space_group_name_H-M   'P 1'
#
loop_
_entity.id
_entity.type
_entity.pdbx_description
1 polymer ?
#
loop_
_entity_poly.entity_id
_entity_poly.type
_entity_poly.pdbx_seq_one_letter_code
_entity_poly.pdbx_strand_id
1 'polypeptide(L)'
;KFCLSPETVPEEGEIVLLRENGNLSTGGTAVDCTDIIHPDNAELAVRAAAALGIDIAGIDIVTEDITQSILDTGGVIVEVNTAPGIRMHLYPSEGKPRNVAKDIVDYLFPNDESVRFPIVSVTGTNGKTTVARLIQHILMTSGRTVGLTSTSGTFVGHKCIARGDHSGPMSARSLLSNKAITAAVLETARGGIVREGLGYEAADVSVITNITEDHLGLDGVETLEDLVFVKSLVVKAVKDGGAAVLNARDPSTPAVLLRIDR
;
A
#
# COMPACT_ATOMS: atom_id res chain seq x y z
N LYS A 1 -38.75 -18.59 24.03
CA LYS A 1 -38.43 -19.31 22.77
C LYS A 1 -39.75 -19.46 22.03
N PHE A 2 -40.01 -18.62 21.07
CA PHE A 2 -41.17 -18.80 20.17
C PHE A 2 -40.80 -19.88 19.15
N CYS A 3 -41.48 -21.00 19.14
CA CYS A 3 -41.35 -21.99 18.06
C CYS A 3 -42.14 -21.48 16.86
N LEU A 4 -41.55 -20.57 16.09
CA LEU A 4 -42.10 -20.13 14.81
C LEU A 4 -41.70 -21.17 13.74
N SER A 5 -42.63 -21.55 12.88
CA SER A 5 -42.35 -22.33 11.67
C SER A 5 -42.20 -21.42 10.46
N PRO A 6 -41.62 -21.87 9.33
CA PRO A 6 -41.54 -21.07 8.12
C PRO A 6 -42.92 -20.62 7.58
N GLU A 7 -44.01 -21.28 7.97
CA GLU A 7 -45.38 -20.98 7.59
C GLU A 7 -46.12 -20.03 8.59
N THR A 8 -45.44 -19.67 9.71
CA THR A 8 -46.03 -18.78 10.69
C THR A 8 -46.09 -17.35 10.14
N VAL A 9 -47.26 -16.74 10.15
CA VAL A 9 -47.46 -15.32 9.80
C VAL A 9 -47.49 -14.53 11.10
N PRO A 10 -46.48 -13.65 11.35
CA PRO A 10 -46.45 -12.81 12.54
C PRO A 10 -47.61 -11.83 12.57
N GLU A 11 -48.03 -11.40 13.76
CA GLU A 11 -49.03 -10.34 13.93
C GLU A 11 -48.45 -8.98 13.47
N GLU A 12 -49.35 -8.03 13.14
CA GLU A 12 -48.95 -6.70 12.72
C GLU A 12 -48.18 -5.99 13.86
N GLY A 13 -46.92 -5.62 13.61
CA GLY A 13 -46.02 -5.00 14.59
C GLY A 13 -45.23 -6.00 15.46
N GLU A 14 -45.40 -7.30 15.28
CA GLU A 14 -44.60 -8.32 15.96
C GLU A 14 -43.20 -8.38 15.40
N ILE A 15 -42.18 -8.26 16.28
CA ILE A 15 -40.77 -8.36 15.90
C ILE A 15 -40.29 -9.81 16.04
N VAL A 16 -39.95 -10.43 14.93
CA VAL A 16 -39.43 -11.80 14.87
C VAL A 16 -37.95 -11.77 14.66
N LEU A 17 -37.17 -12.22 15.66
CA LEU A 17 -35.71 -12.38 15.55
C LEU A 17 -35.38 -13.66 14.76
N LEU A 18 -34.86 -13.52 13.55
CA LEU A 18 -34.52 -14.64 12.69
C LEU A 18 -33.13 -15.23 13.00
N ARG A 19 -32.24 -14.48 13.65
CA ARG A 19 -30.90 -14.89 14.06
C ARG A 19 -30.49 -14.20 15.36
N GLU A 20 -29.61 -14.87 16.11
CA GLU A 20 -29.10 -14.37 17.41
C GLU A 20 -27.73 -13.68 17.30
N ASN A 21 -27.19 -13.48 16.07
CA ASN A 21 -25.90 -12.81 15.87
C ASN A 21 -26.07 -11.34 15.47
N GLY A 22 -25.20 -10.47 16.01
CA GLY A 22 -25.16 -9.03 15.72
C GLY A 22 -24.43 -8.65 14.43
N ASN A 23 -24.00 -9.59 13.59
CA ASN A 23 -23.21 -9.28 12.41
C ASN A 23 -24.06 -8.55 11.35
N LEU A 24 -23.57 -7.39 10.88
CA LEU A 24 -24.23 -6.56 9.87
C LEU A 24 -24.56 -7.32 8.57
N SER A 25 -23.70 -8.24 8.14
CA SER A 25 -23.91 -9.04 6.93
C SER A 25 -25.09 -10.02 7.05
N THR A 26 -25.57 -10.25 8.25
CA THR A 26 -26.69 -11.16 8.56
C THR A 26 -27.89 -10.45 9.17
N GLY A 27 -27.97 -9.12 9.06
CA GLY A 27 -29.13 -8.32 9.50
C GLY A 27 -28.97 -7.64 10.86
N GLY A 28 -27.78 -7.67 11.46
CA GLY A 28 -27.48 -6.87 12.66
C GLY A 28 -27.49 -5.38 12.35
N THR A 29 -27.72 -4.56 13.38
CA THR A 29 -27.72 -3.09 13.32
C THR A 29 -26.47 -2.53 13.97
N ALA A 30 -25.99 -1.38 13.48
CA ALA A 30 -24.87 -0.64 14.07
C ALA A 30 -25.40 0.66 14.67
N VAL A 31 -25.15 0.87 15.95
CA VAL A 31 -25.51 2.09 16.69
C VAL A 31 -24.20 2.82 17.07
N ASP A 32 -24.12 4.12 16.78
CA ASP A 32 -22.96 4.94 17.20
C ASP A 32 -23.02 5.19 18.71
N CYS A 33 -22.10 4.60 19.45
CA CYS A 33 -21.94 4.76 20.90
C CYS A 33 -20.73 5.62 21.28
N THR A 34 -20.08 6.28 20.33
CA THR A 34 -18.83 7.02 20.56
C THR A 34 -18.92 8.09 21.65
N ASP A 35 -20.04 8.81 21.70
CA ASP A 35 -20.21 9.91 22.67
C ASP A 35 -20.67 9.43 24.05
N ILE A 36 -21.04 8.16 24.21
CA ILE A 36 -21.62 7.60 25.44
C ILE A 36 -20.80 6.44 26.04
N ILE A 37 -19.79 5.95 25.34
CA ILE A 37 -18.92 4.88 25.85
C ILE A 37 -18.24 5.29 27.16
N HIS A 38 -18.23 4.39 28.14
CA HIS A 38 -17.54 4.64 29.40
C HIS A 38 -16.03 4.81 29.16
N PRO A 39 -15.36 5.81 29.80
CA PRO A 39 -13.93 6.07 29.61
C PRO A 39 -13.03 4.83 29.83
N ASP A 40 -13.32 4.02 30.84
CA ASP A 40 -12.57 2.78 31.12
C ASP A 40 -12.63 1.81 29.93
N ASN A 41 -13.77 1.69 29.25
CA ASN A 41 -13.93 0.80 28.13
C ASN A 41 -13.10 1.27 26.93
N ALA A 42 -13.05 2.58 26.68
CA ALA A 42 -12.21 3.18 25.66
C ALA A 42 -10.72 2.99 26.00
N GLU A 43 -10.30 3.21 27.25
CA GLU A 43 -8.92 2.99 27.68
C GLU A 43 -8.51 1.52 27.54
N LEU A 44 -9.37 0.59 27.95
CA LEU A 44 -9.10 -0.86 27.82
C LEU A 44 -8.93 -1.27 26.36
N ALA A 45 -9.75 -0.74 25.44
CA ALA A 45 -9.62 -0.99 24.01
C ALA A 45 -8.25 -0.52 23.48
N VAL A 46 -7.84 0.71 23.83
CA VAL A 46 -6.53 1.27 23.46
C VAL A 46 -5.38 0.42 24.03
N ARG A 47 -5.48 0.00 25.29
CA ARG A 47 -4.47 -0.85 25.94
C ARG A 47 -4.38 -2.23 25.29
N ALA A 48 -5.52 -2.81 24.88
CA ALA A 48 -5.53 -4.09 24.18
C ALA A 48 -4.78 -4.03 22.83
N ALA A 49 -5.02 -2.98 22.04
CA ALA A 49 -4.28 -2.75 20.79
C ALA A 49 -2.79 -2.54 21.04
N ALA A 50 -2.44 -1.69 22.00
CA ALA A 50 -1.05 -1.39 22.36
C ALA A 50 -0.29 -2.62 22.88
N ALA A 51 -0.92 -3.49 23.67
CA ALA A 51 -0.31 -4.72 24.17
C ALA A 51 0.09 -5.70 23.05
N LEU A 52 -0.61 -5.64 21.91
CA LEU A 52 -0.31 -6.44 20.73
C LEU A 52 0.61 -5.71 19.72
N GLY A 53 0.97 -4.45 19.99
CA GLY A 53 1.78 -3.64 19.08
C GLY A 53 1.04 -3.26 17.79
N ILE A 54 -0.28 -3.09 17.85
CA ILE A 54 -1.14 -2.78 16.70
C ILE A 54 -1.53 -1.30 16.78
N ASP A 55 -1.22 -0.53 15.73
CA ASP A 55 -1.51 0.90 15.66
C ASP A 55 -2.98 1.18 15.37
N ILE A 56 -3.62 0.36 14.54
CA ILE A 56 -5.01 0.47 14.14
C ILE A 56 -5.67 -0.89 14.32
N ALA A 57 -6.67 -0.96 15.19
CA ALA A 57 -7.35 -2.21 15.50
C ALA A 57 -8.86 -2.01 15.69
N GLY A 58 -9.64 -3.05 15.39
CA GLY A 58 -11.02 -3.20 15.85
C GLY A 58 -11.04 -4.05 17.11
N ILE A 59 -11.68 -3.54 18.17
CA ILE A 59 -11.79 -4.23 19.45
C ILE A 59 -13.24 -4.63 19.67
N ASP A 60 -13.50 -5.93 19.72
CA ASP A 60 -14.81 -6.45 19.96
C ASP A 60 -15.01 -6.66 21.46
N ILE A 61 -15.93 -5.89 22.04
CA ILE A 61 -16.30 -5.93 23.47
C ILE A 61 -17.72 -6.43 23.60
N VAL A 62 -17.94 -7.39 24.48
CA VAL A 62 -19.27 -7.85 24.88
C VAL A 62 -19.59 -7.29 26.24
N THR A 63 -20.69 -6.53 26.35
CA THR A 63 -21.19 -5.93 27.59
C THR A 63 -22.69 -5.77 27.52
N GLU A 64 -23.36 -5.73 28.65
CA GLU A 64 -24.80 -5.43 28.75
C GLU A 64 -25.08 -3.93 28.52
N ASP A 65 -24.17 -3.07 28.97
CA ASP A 65 -24.30 -1.61 28.86
C ASP A 65 -22.93 -0.98 28.63
N ILE A 66 -22.71 -0.41 27.44
CA ILE A 66 -21.44 0.23 27.07
C ILE A 66 -21.17 1.52 27.83
N THR A 67 -22.19 2.10 28.43
CA THR A 67 -22.09 3.34 29.26
C THR A 67 -21.56 3.09 30.65
N GLN A 68 -21.43 1.83 31.06
CA GLN A 68 -20.85 1.41 32.33
C GLN A 68 -19.48 0.76 32.11
N SER A 69 -18.61 0.81 33.12
CA SER A 69 -17.30 0.16 33.08
C SER A 69 -17.46 -1.36 33.01
N ILE A 70 -16.87 -1.99 32.01
CA ILE A 70 -16.88 -3.46 31.92
C ILE A 70 -16.09 -4.13 33.06
N LEU A 71 -15.22 -3.39 33.74
CA LEU A 71 -14.52 -3.86 34.94
C LEU A 71 -15.47 -4.09 36.11
N ASP A 72 -16.56 -3.32 36.17
CA ASP A 72 -17.56 -3.41 37.25
C ASP A 72 -18.71 -4.33 36.86
N THR A 73 -19.08 -4.38 35.59
CA THR A 73 -20.24 -5.14 35.09
C THR A 73 -19.90 -6.54 34.60
N GLY A 74 -18.60 -6.89 34.46
CA GLY A 74 -18.17 -8.19 34.01
C GLY A 74 -18.19 -8.37 32.48
N GLY A 75 -18.17 -7.30 31.70
CA GLY A 75 -17.98 -7.34 30.25
C GLY A 75 -16.58 -7.82 29.86
N VAL A 76 -16.37 -8.21 28.60
CA VAL A 76 -15.12 -8.81 28.14
C VAL A 76 -14.74 -8.36 26.73
N ILE A 77 -13.43 -8.18 26.49
CA ILE A 77 -12.87 -8.10 25.15
C ILE A 77 -12.80 -9.51 24.57
N VAL A 78 -13.46 -9.74 23.46
CA VAL A 78 -13.55 -11.05 22.79
C VAL A 78 -12.51 -11.20 21.69
N GLU A 79 -12.28 -10.12 20.91
CA GLU A 79 -11.41 -10.15 19.75
C GLU A 79 -10.71 -8.81 19.52
N VAL A 80 -9.49 -8.89 18.96
CA VAL A 80 -8.71 -7.74 18.49
C VAL A 80 -8.37 -7.96 17.01
N ASN A 81 -8.99 -7.18 16.14
CA ASN A 81 -8.89 -7.30 14.69
C ASN A 81 -7.84 -6.34 14.12
N THR A 82 -6.86 -6.85 13.37
CA THR A 82 -5.78 -6.06 12.75
C THR A 82 -6.20 -5.35 11.46
N ALA A 83 -7.32 -5.75 10.87
CA ALA A 83 -7.89 -5.15 9.66
C ALA A 83 -9.40 -4.92 9.87
N PRO A 84 -9.77 -3.95 10.73
CA PRO A 84 -11.16 -3.75 11.10
C PRO A 84 -11.98 -3.23 9.93
N GLY A 85 -13.23 -3.70 9.84
CA GLY A 85 -14.22 -3.07 8.97
C GLY A 85 -14.59 -1.68 9.49
N ILE A 86 -14.60 -0.68 8.62
CA ILE A 86 -14.93 0.70 9.00
C ILE A 86 -16.34 1.15 8.57
N ARG A 87 -17.05 0.31 7.82
CA ARG A 87 -18.36 0.65 7.26
C ARG A 87 -19.39 1.03 8.33
N MET A 88 -19.42 0.31 9.45
CA MET A 88 -20.38 0.55 10.52
C MET A 88 -20.20 1.93 11.17
N HIS A 89 -18.99 2.49 11.17
CA HIS A 89 -18.71 3.82 11.67
C HIS A 89 -19.09 4.91 10.67
N LEU A 90 -18.86 4.66 9.36
CA LEU A 90 -19.21 5.60 8.30
C LEU A 90 -20.72 5.66 8.04
N TYR A 91 -21.40 4.53 8.20
CA TYR A 91 -22.83 4.36 7.90
C TYR A 91 -23.51 3.55 9.02
N PRO A 92 -23.60 4.09 10.24
CA PRO A 92 -24.36 3.44 11.32
C PRO A 92 -25.85 3.39 10.97
N SER A 93 -26.55 2.41 11.51
CA SER A 93 -28.03 2.32 11.40
C SER A 93 -28.69 3.41 12.23
N GLU A 94 -28.09 3.76 13.38
CA GLU A 94 -28.55 4.79 14.29
C GLU A 94 -27.35 5.61 14.82
N GLY A 95 -27.58 6.88 15.11
CA GLY A 95 -26.54 7.79 15.63
C GLY A 95 -25.80 8.57 14.54
N LYS A 96 -24.59 9.03 14.83
CA LYS A 96 -23.82 9.94 13.97
C LYS A 96 -22.82 9.17 13.11
N PRO A 97 -22.75 9.40 11.78
CA PRO A 97 -21.63 8.93 10.98
C PRO A 97 -20.29 9.46 11.49
N ARG A 98 -19.30 8.57 11.66
CA ARG A 98 -17.93 8.91 12.08
C ARG A 98 -16.96 8.61 10.94
N ASN A 99 -16.23 9.61 10.47
CA ASN A 99 -15.25 9.44 9.41
C ASN A 99 -13.92 8.90 9.95
N VAL A 100 -13.95 7.70 10.53
CA VAL A 100 -12.76 7.03 11.06
C VAL A 100 -11.68 6.80 9.99
N ALA A 101 -12.06 6.75 8.71
CA ALA A 101 -11.09 6.65 7.61
C ALA A 101 -10.19 7.89 7.56
N LYS A 102 -10.74 9.09 7.81
CA LYS A 102 -9.94 10.32 7.89
C LYS A 102 -8.98 10.25 9.07
N ASP A 103 -9.45 9.86 10.25
CA ASP A 103 -8.61 9.76 11.45
C ASP A 103 -7.46 8.75 11.26
N ILE A 104 -7.73 7.62 10.58
CA ILE A 104 -6.70 6.64 10.21
C ILE A 104 -5.66 7.27 9.28
N VAL A 105 -6.09 8.01 8.26
CA VAL A 105 -5.18 8.66 7.31
C VAL A 105 -4.37 9.75 8.01
N ASP A 106 -4.99 10.59 8.83
CA ASP A 106 -4.30 11.65 9.60
C ASP A 106 -3.29 11.06 10.60
N TYR A 107 -3.60 9.91 11.19
CA TYR A 107 -2.67 9.20 12.07
C TYR A 107 -1.46 8.64 11.31
N LEU A 108 -1.70 8.02 10.14
CA LEU A 108 -0.63 7.45 9.31
C LEU A 108 0.23 8.52 8.63
N PHE A 109 -0.35 9.69 8.35
CA PHE A 109 0.27 10.78 7.61
C PHE A 109 0.06 12.13 8.34
N PRO A 110 0.68 12.30 9.52
CA PRO A 110 0.53 13.52 10.30
C PRO A 110 1.13 14.73 9.54
N ASN A 111 0.46 15.87 9.63
CA ASN A 111 0.91 17.17 9.12
C ASN A 111 0.90 17.36 7.59
N ASP A 112 0.12 16.62 6.83
CA ASP A 112 0.12 16.68 5.35
C ASP A 112 1.54 16.54 4.74
N GLU A 113 2.51 16.06 5.49
CA GLU A 113 3.86 15.83 5.00
C GLU A 113 3.83 14.76 3.92
N SER A 114 4.44 15.09 2.80
CA SER A 114 4.63 14.12 1.72
C SER A 114 5.48 12.96 2.25
N VAL A 115 4.85 11.83 2.49
CA VAL A 115 5.53 10.57 2.82
C VAL A 115 6.30 9.98 1.63
N ARG A 116 6.31 10.69 0.51
CA ARG A 116 7.09 10.30 -0.66
C ARG A 116 8.57 10.57 -0.42
N PHE A 117 9.34 9.53 -0.50
CA PHE A 117 10.80 9.66 -0.63
C PHE A 117 11.20 9.61 -2.12
N PRO A 118 12.38 10.14 -2.48
CA PRO A 118 12.86 10.13 -3.86
C PRO A 118 12.99 8.71 -4.43
N ILE A 119 12.48 8.53 -5.65
CA ILE A 119 12.58 7.28 -6.43
C ILE A 119 13.41 7.57 -7.68
N VAL A 120 14.48 6.79 -7.87
CA VAL A 120 15.25 6.77 -9.10
C VAL A 120 15.02 5.45 -9.80
N SER A 121 14.53 5.48 -11.03
CA SER A 121 14.34 4.29 -11.86
C SER A 121 15.43 4.20 -12.92
N VAL A 122 16.05 3.03 -13.08
CA VAL A 122 17.15 2.81 -14.02
C VAL A 122 16.81 1.67 -14.96
N THR A 123 16.74 1.96 -16.26
CA THR A 123 16.57 0.94 -17.31
C THR A 123 17.64 1.08 -18.38
N GLY A 124 17.63 0.19 -19.36
CA GLY A 124 18.55 0.14 -20.49
C GLY A 124 18.87 -1.30 -20.89
N THR A 125 19.65 -1.49 -21.93
CA THR A 125 20.15 -2.81 -22.32
C THR A 125 21.29 -3.21 -21.39
N ASN A 126 22.34 -2.42 -21.32
CA ASN A 126 23.54 -2.68 -20.53
C ASN A 126 23.79 -1.61 -19.47
N GLY A 127 24.47 -1.96 -18.36
CA GLY A 127 24.91 -1.03 -17.34
C GLY A 127 23.86 -0.67 -16.28
N LYS A 128 22.64 -1.17 -16.33
CA LYS A 128 21.57 -0.91 -15.37
C LYS A 128 22.03 -1.10 -13.92
N THR A 129 22.48 -2.29 -13.58
CA THR A 129 22.93 -2.64 -12.22
C THR A 129 24.08 -1.77 -11.75
N THR A 130 25.06 -1.49 -12.62
CA THR A 130 26.20 -0.64 -12.29
C THR A 130 25.75 0.76 -11.96
N VAL A 131 24.92 1.36 -12.82
CA VAL A 131 24.39 2.73 -12.62
C VAL A 131 23.51 2.78 -11.37
N ALA A 132 22.62 1.81 -11.18
CA ALA A 132 21.75 1.73 -10.01
C ALA A 132 22.56 1.66 -8.70
N ARG A 133 23.62 0.85 -8.65
CA ARG A 133 24.51 0.75 -7.49
C ARG A 133 25.33 2.02 -7.24
N LEU A 134 25.79 2.69 -8.29
CA LEU A 134 26.48 3.98 -8.15
C LEU A 134 25.54 5.05 -7.57
N ILE A 135 24.31 5.14 -8.08
CA ILE A 135 23.31 6.07 -7.57
C ILE A 135 22.97 5.73 -6.11
N GLN A 136 22.75 4.45 -5.77
CA GLN A 136 22.57 4.01 -4.39
C GLN A 136 23.71 4.52 -3.50
N HIS A 137 24.96 4.29 -3.91
CA HIS A 137 26.14 4.70 -3.14
C HIS A 137 26.17 6.21 -2.93
N ILE A 138 25.94 7.01 -3.96
CA ILE A 138 25.91 8.47 -3.88
C ILE A 138 24.83 8.96 -2.91
N LEU A 139 23.61 8.42 -3.02
CA LEU A 139 22.52 8.78 -2.12
C LEU A 139 22.80 8.35 -0.66
N MET A 140 23.46 7.23 -0.46
CA MET A 140 23.88 6.80 0.90
C MET A 140 24.95 7.72 1.49
N THR A 141 25.90 8.23 0.69
CA THR A 141 26.88 9.21 1.17
C THR A 141 26.26 10.55 1.58
N SER A 142 25.05 10.84 1.10
CA SER A 142 24.24 12.00 1.54
C SER A 142 23.43 11.73 2.81
N GLY A 143 23.65 10.60 3.50
CA GLY A 143 22.99 10.26 4.77
C GLY A 143 21.63 9.57 4.63
N ARG A 144 21.23 9.15 3.41
CA ARG A 144 19.95 8.48 3.19
C ARG A 144 20.04 6.97 3.44
N THR A 145 18.99 6.37 3.96
CA THR A 145 18.80 4.91 3.95
C THR A 145 18.19 4.54 2.60
N VAL A 146 19.00 4.02 1.68
CA VAL A 146 18.58 3.77 0.30
C VAL A 146 18.19 2.33 0.11
N GLY A 147 16.96 2.11 -0.40
CA GLY A 147 16.54 0.83 -0.94
C GLY A 147 17.02 0.66 -2.38
N LEU A 148 17.48 -0.54 -2.75
CA LEU A 148 17.83 -0.89 -4.13
C LEU A 148 17.21 -2.23 -4.52
N THR A 149 16.55 -2.27 -5.68
CA THR A 149 16.23 -3.52 -6.38
C THR A 149 17.09 -3.66 -7.63
N SER A 150 17.61 -4.85 -7.87
CA SER A 150 18.48 -5.13 -9.03
C SER A 150 18.47 -6.61 -9.39
N THR A 151 19.09 -6.96 -10.52
CA THR A 151 19.31 -8.38 -10.92
C THR A 151 20.16 -9.17 -9.92
N SER A 152 20.87 -8.51 -9.01
CA SER A 152 21.68 -9.16 -7.97
C SER A 152 20.98 -9.28 -6.62
N GLY A 153 19.76 -8.72 -6.48
CA GLY A 153 18.97 -8.80 -5.26
C GLY A 153 18.32 -7.48 -4.85
N THR A 154 17.70 -7.53 -3.67
CA THR A 154 17.14 -6.36 -2.98
C THR A 154 18.03 -6.00 -1.78
N PHE A 155 18.30 -4.71 -1.64
CA PHE A 155 19.19 -4.17 -0.60
C PHE A 155 18.50 -3.02 0.15
N VAL A 156 18.79 -2.92 1.44
CA VAL A 156 18.46 -1.76 2.28
C VAL A 156 19.78 -1.26 2.89
N GLY A 157 20.21 -0.07 2.50
CA GLY A 157 21.56 0.39 2.76
C GLY A 157 22.60 -0.60 2.20
N HIS A 158 23.54 -1.04 3.02
CA HIS A 158 24.54 -2.03 2.65
C HIS A 158 24.06 -3.50 2.77
N LYS A 159 22.91 -3.73 3.42
CA LYS A 159 22.44 -5.08 3.70
C LYS A 159 21.65 -5.65 2.53
N CYS A 160 22.10 -6.80 2.02
CA CYS A 160 21.28 -7.61 1.11
C CYS A 160 20.19 -8.32 1.91
N ILE A 161 18.92 -8.02 1.61
CA ILE A 161 17.75 -8.62 2.29
C ILE A 161 17.15 -9.78 1.49
N ALA A 162 17.36 -9.82 0.17
CA ALA A 162 16.97 -10.93 -0.67
C ALA A 162 17.92 -11.05 -1.88
N ARG A 163 18.32 -12.25 -2.24
CA ARG A 163 19.19 -12.55 -3.39
C ARG A 163 18.38 -13.05 -4.57
N GLY A 164 18.82 -12.74 -5.77
CA GLY A 164 18.20 -13.18 -7.02
C GLY A 164 17.89 -12.01 -7.94
N ASP A 165 17.22 -12.27 -9.06
CA ASP A 165 16.76 -11.20 -9.95
C ASP A 165 15.52 -10.52 -9.38
N HIS A 166 15.71 -9.32 -8.90
CA HIS A 166 14.69 -8.47 -8.30
C HIS A 166 14.47 -7.17 -9.09
N SER A 167 14.74 -7.19 -10.40
CA SER A 167 14.51 -6.06 -11.30
C SER A 167 13.06 -5.91 -11.80
N GLY A 168 12.15 -6.70 -11.24
CA GLY A 168 10.73 -6.71 -11.59
C GLY A 168 9.84 -5.86 -10.67
N PRO A 169 8.58 -5.61 -11.08
CA PRO A 169 7.63 -4.73 -10.38
C PRO A 169 7.26 -5.19 -8.98
N MET A 170 7.14 -6.49 -8.73
CA MET A 170 6.83 -7.04 -7.41
C MET A 170 7.90 -6.68 -6.37
N SER A 171 9.18 -6.77 -6.76
CA SER A 171 10.30 -6.41 -5.90
C SER A 171 10.32 -4.91 -5.62
N ALA A 172 10.00 -4.09 -6.62
CA ALA A 172 9.86 -2.64 -6.46
C ALA A 172 8.75 -2.31 -5.45
N ARG A 173 7.54 -2.86 -5.59
CA ARG A 173 6.43 -2.66 -4.65
C ARG A 173 6.80 -3.09 -3.23
N SER A 174 7.40 -4.28 -3.08
CA SER A 174 7.84 -4.79 -1.78
C SER A 174 8.88 -3.87 -1.12
N LEU A 175 9.85 -3.38 -1.89
CA LEU A 175 10.86 -2.45 -1.37
C LEU A 175 10.24 -1.10 -0.97
N LEU A 176 9.36 -0.55 -1.80
CA LEU A 176 8.70 0.74 -1.55
C LEU A 176 7.80 0.74 -0.31
N SER A 177 7.34 -0.43 0.12
CA SER A 177 6.58 -0.61 1.37
C SER A 177 7.47 -0.63 2.63
N ASN A 178 8.79 -0.60 2.47
CA ASN A 178 9.71 -0.68 3.62
C ASN A 178 9.86 0.69 4.30
N LYS A 179 9.33 0.83 5.50
CA LYS A 179 9.37 2.07 6.30
C LYS A 179 10.78 2.54 6.68
N ALA A 180 11.81 1.69 6.56
CA ALA A 180 13.18 2.06 6.93
C ALA A 180 13.91 2.85 5.82
N ILE A 181 13.41 2.88 4.57
CA ILE A 181 14.08 3.57 3.47
C ILE A 181 13.62 5.03 3.36
N THR A 182 14.56 5.90 3.00
CA THR A 182 14.32 7.33 2.75
C THR A 182 14.65 7.75 1.32
N ALA A 183 15.02 6.80 0.47
CA ALA A 183 15.15 6.89 -0.98
C ALA A 183 15.14 5.50 -1.59
N ALA A 184 14.72 5.37 -2.85
CA ALA A 184 14.76 4.11 -3.58
C ALA A 184 15.48 4.26 -4.93
N VAL A 185 16.23 3.23 -5.32
CA VAL A 185 16.78 3.05 -6.65
C VAL A 185 16.27 1.73 -7.21
N LEU A 186 15.56 1.80 -8.31
CA LEU A 186 14.86 0.66 -8.90
C LEU A 186 15.49 0.32 -10.26
N GLU A 187 16.23 -0.78 -10.33
CA GLU A 187 16.60 -1.36 -11.63
C GLU A 187 15.32 -1.94 -12.24
N THR A 188 14.96 -1.47 -13.43
CA THR A 188 13.72 -1.81 -14.10
C THR A 188 14.02 -2.54 -15.41
N ALA A 189 13.86 -3.85 -15.40
CA ALA A 189 14.13 -4.69 -16.55
C ALA A 189 12.93 -4.74 -17.51
N ARG A 190 13.22 -4.89 -18.83
CA ARG A 190 12.23 -4.99 -19.90
C ARG A 190 11.12 -6.01 -19.60
N GLY A 191 11.51 -7.24 -19.24
CA GLY A 191 10.55 -8.32 -19.02
C GLY A 191 9.55 -8.02 -17.89
N GLY A 192 9.98 -7.32 -16.85
CA GLY A 192 9.08 -6.83 -15.79
C GLY A 192 8.07 -5.82 -16.32
N ILE A 193 8.55 -4.82 -17.07
CA ILE A 193 7.70 -3.77 -17.65
C ILE A 193 6.61 -4.35 -18.54
N VAL A 194 6.97 -5.28 -19.40
CA VAL A 194 6.03 -5.87 -20.38
C VAL A 194 4.96 -6.71 -19.69
N ARG A 195 5.32 -7.48 -18.68
CA ARG A 195 4.40 -8.41 -18.02
C ARG A 195 3.50 -7.78 -16.96
N GLU A 196 4.03 -6.82 -16.18
CA GLU A 196 3.37 -6.33 -14.96
C GLU A 196 3.45 -4.80 -14.79
N GLY A 197 4.08 -4.07 -15.72
CA GLY A 197 4.30 -2.62 -15.62
C GLY A 197 5.50 -2.25 -14.72
N LEU A 198 5.46 -1.05 -14.13
CA LEU A 198 6.63 -0.47 -13.47
C LEU A 198 6.73 -0.81 -11.95
N GLY A 199 5.64 -1.15 -11.29
CA GLY A 199 5.62 -1.39 -9.84
C GLY A 199 5.64 -0.11 -8.98
N TYR A 200 5.60 1.07 -9.61
CA TYR A 200 5.47 2.40 -9.00
C TYR A 200 4.68 3.31 -9.94
N GLU A 201 4.05 4.35 -9.41
CA GLU A 201 3.26 5.29 -10.23
C GLU A 201 4.14 6.36 -10.87
N ALA A 202 5.08 6.93 -10.12
CA ALA A 202 5.94 7.98 -10.61
C ALA A 202 7.33 7.94 -9.93
N ALA A 203 8.38 8.28 -10.71
CA ALA A 203 9.75 8.44 -10.25
C ALA A 203 10.16 9.92 -10.25
N ASP A 204 11.07 10.29 -9.36
CA ASP A 204 11.68 11.63 -9.36
C ASP A 204 12.71 11.79 -10.47
N VAL A 205 13.45 10.71 -10.71
CA VAL A 205 14.46 10.63 -11.78
C VAL A 205 14.35 9.29 -12.48
N SER A 206 14.37 9.30 -13.80
CA SER A 206 14.50 8.10 -14.62
C SER A 206 15.74 8.14 -15.48
N VAL A 207 16.43 7.00 -15.58
CA VAL A 207 17.70 6.86 -16.33
C VAL A 207 17.55 5.79 -17.39
N ILE A 208 17.86 6.10 -18.65
CA ILE A 208 18.08 5.12 -19.70
C ILE A 208 19.55 5.11 -20.04
N THR A 209 20.25 4.02 -19.74
CA THR A 209 21.69 3.90 -19.98
C THR A 209 22.03 3.78 -21.46
N ASN A 210 21.35 2.87 -22.15
CA ASN A 210 21.43 2.65 -23.61
C ASN A 210 20.30 1.73 -24.06
N ILE A 211 20.01 1.74 -25.36
CA ILE A 211 19.06 0.84 -26.01
C ILE A 211 19.73 0.23 -27.21
N THR A 212 20.06 -1.04 -27.15
CA THR A 212 20.60 -1.83 -28.24
C THR A 212 19.78 -3.10 -28.41
N GLU A 213 19.89 -3.76 -29.56
CA GLU A 213 19.23 -5.04 -29.82
C GLU A 213 19.66 -6.05 -28.75
N ASP A 214 18.72 -6.52 -27.97
CA ASP A 214 18.94 -7.50 -26.92
C ASP A 214 17.63 -8.18 -26.57
N HIS A 215 17.64 -9.51 -26.47
CA HIS A 215 16.47 -10.32 -26.14
C HIS A 215 15.24 -10.05 -27.03
N LEU A 216 15.42 -9.77 -28.32
CA LEU A 216 14.33 -9.69 -29.30
C LEU A 216 13.64 -11.07 -29.48
N GLY A 217 12.36 -11.06 -29.83
CA GLY A 217 11.53 -12.25 -29.95
C GLY A 217 10.97 -12.82 -28.65
N LEU A 218 11.12 -12.12 -27.52
CA LEU A 218 10.58 -12.53 -26.23
C LEU A 218 9.51 -11.55 -25.72
N ASP A 219 8.44 -12.08 -25.13
CA ASP A 219 7.35 -11.31 -24.52
C ASP A 219 6.69 -10.30 -25.50
N GLY A 220 6.66 -10.60 -26.82
CA GLY A 220 6.07 -9.70 -27.84
C GLY A 220 6.91 -8.47 -28.20
N VAL A 221 8.18 -8.44 -27.81
CA VAL A 221 9.15 -7.40 -28.21
C VAL A 221 10.02 -7.94 -29.34
N GLU A 222 9.68 -7.56 -30.56
CA GLU A 222 10.27 -8.14 -31.78
C GLU A 222 11.33 -7.26 -32.43
N THR A 223 11.21 -5.94 -32.20
CA THR A 223 12.04 -4.93 -32.86
C THR A 223 12.73 -4.00 -31.87
N LEU A 224 13.75 -3.29 -32.36
CA LEU A 224 14.39 -2.21 -31.59
C LEU A 224 13.38 -1.10 -31.22
N GLU A 225 12.40 -0.87 -32.11
CA GLU A 225 11.37 0.12 -31.85
C GLU A 225 10.46 -0.28 -30.69
N ASP A 226 10.13 -1.57 -30.55
CA ASP A 226 9.40 -2.11 -29.40
C ASP A 226 10.22 -1.93 -28.11
N LEU A 227 11.53 -2.19 -28.16
CA LEU A 227 12.41 -1.93 -27.01
C LEU A 227 12.45 -0.47 -26.62
N VAL A 228 12.51 0.45 -27.59
CA VAL A 228 12.42 1.90 -27.35
C VAL A 228 11.09 2.25 -26.72
N PHE A 229 9.98 1.70 -27.22
CA PHE A 229 8.66 1.92 -26.62
C PHE A 229 8.61 1.47 -25.15
N VAL A 230 8.98 0.22 -24.89
CA VAL A 230 8.92 -0.35 -23.53
C VAL A 230 9.80 0.43 -22.55
N LYS A 231 11.04 0.76 -22.94
CA LYS A 231 11.95 1.52 -22.07
C LYS A 231 11.55 2.98 -21.90
N SER A 232 10.87 3.59 -22.87
CA SER A 232 10.35 4.96 -22.73
C SER A 232 9.24 5.07 -21.69
N LEU A 233 8.55 3.98 -21.34
CA LEU A 233 7.56 3.98 -20.24
C LEU A 233 8.16 4.39 -18.90
N VAL A 234 9.43 4.04 -18.66
CA VAL A 234 10.16 4.44 -17.44
C VAL A 234 10.33 5.97 -17.36
N VAL A 235 10.53 6.61 -18.51
CA VAL A 235 10.66 8.08 -18.58
C VAL A 235 9.31 8.77 -18.54
N LYS A 236 8.29 8.17 -19.14
CA LYS A 236 6.90 8.67 -19.04
C LYS A 236 6.36 8.67 -17.60
N ALA A 237 6.90 7.81 -16.76
CA ALA A 237 6.56 7.74 -15.34
C ALA A 237 7.37 8.74 -14.48
N VAL A 238 8.09 9.68 -15.08
CA VAL A 238 8.70 10.78 -14.32
C VAL A 238 7.60 11.75 -13.90
N LYS A 239 7.61 12.12 -12.62
CA LYS A 239 6.64 13.09 -12.06
C LYS A 239 6.87 14.49 -12.63
N ASP A 240 5.88 15.36 -12.48
CA ASP A 240 6.03 16.78 -12.80
C ASP A 240 7.17 17.40 -11.98
N GLY A 241 8.07 18.12 -12.66
CA GLY A 241 9.29 18.69 -12.04
C GLY A 241 10.42 17.68 -11.81
N GLY A 242 10.23 16.40 -12.19
CA GLY A 242 11.27 15.39 -12.15
C GLY A 242 12.24 15.49 -13.34
N ALA A 243 13.18 14.55 -13.48
CA ALA A 243 14.20 14.56 -14.50
C ALA A 243 14.35 13.21 -15.24
N ALA A 244 14.55 13.29 -16.55
CA ALA A 244 14.95 12.15 -17.37
C ALA A 244 16.42 12.30 -17.76
N VAL A 245 17.22 11.26 -17.48
CA VAL A 245 18.64 11.19 -17.85
C VAL A 245 18.80 10.20 -18.99
N LEU A 246 19.17 10.71 -20.14
CA LEU A 246 19.31 9.92 -21.38
C LEU A 246 20.75 9.99 -21.89
N ASN A 247 21.20 8.91 -22.54
CA ASN A 247 22.51 8.88 -23.17
C ASN A 247 22.47 9.59 -24.52
N ALA A 248 23.04 10.78 -24.61
CA ALA A 248 23.05 11.60 -25.83
C ALA A 248 23.80 10.94 -27.03
N ARG A 249 24.63 9.93 -26.77
CA ARG A 249 25.33 9.18 -27.83
C ARG A 249 24.55 7.94 -28.30
N ASP A 250 23.46 7.61 -27.65
CA ASP A 250 22.63 6.47 -28.05
C ASP A 250 21.74 6.88 -29.24
N PRO A 251 21.83 6.13 -30.38
CA PRO A 251 21.02 6.43 -31.56
C PRO A 251 19.51 6.40 -31.32
N SER A 252 19.05 5.68 -30.31
CA SER A 252 17.63 5.55 -29.95
C SER A 252 17.11 6.72 -29.11
N THR A 253 17.99 7.59 -28.58
CA THR A 253 17.59 8.72 -27.72
C THR A 253 16.59 9.68 -28.39
N PRO A 254 16.72 10.07 -29.68
CA PRO A 254 15.72 10.91 -30.34
C PRO A 254 14.34 10.25 -30.40
N ALA A 255 14.28 8.94 -30.63
CA ALA A 255 13.01 8.19 -30.65
C ALA A 255 12.36 8.09 -29.26
N VAL A 256 13.16 8.05 -28.18
CA VAL A 256 12.66 8.14 -26.81
C VAL A 256 12.07 9.53 -26.56
N LEU A 257 12.77 10.61 -26.92
CA LEU A 257 12.30 11.98 -26.75
C LEU A 257 10.95 12.24 -27.43
N LEU A 258 10.78 11.80 -28.68
CA LEU A 258 9.51 11.91 -29.41
C LEU A 258 8.31 11.21 -28.71
N ARG A 259 8.58 10.29 -27.80
CA ARG A 259 7.52 9.56 -27.07
C ARG A 259 7.17 10.18 -25.71
N ILE A 260 7.99 11.12 -25.23
CA ILE A 260 7.80 11.80 -23.93
C ILE A 260 7.15 13.19 -24.12
N ASP A 261 7.41 13.85 -25.23
CA ASP A 261 6.78 15.13 -25.59
C ASP A 261 5.29 14.94 -25.89
N ARG A 262 4.47 14.90 -24.82
CA ARG A 262 3.01 14.97 -24.92
C ARG A 262 2.43 15.76 -23.77
#